data_2210a9cc0547ad62b0ff85f85a430e08
#
_entry.id   2210a9cc0547ad62b0ff85f85a430e08
#
_cell.length_a   1.000
_cell.length_b   1.000
_cell.length_c   1.000
_cell.angle_alpha   90.00
_cell.angle_beta   90.00
_cell.angle_gamma   90.00
#
_symmetry.space_group_name_H-M   'P 1'
#
loop_
_entity.id
_entity.type
_entity.pdbx_description
1 polymer ?
#
loop_
_entity_poly.entity_id
_entity_poly.type
_entity_poly.pdbx_seq_one_letter_code
_entity_poly.pdbx_strand_id
1 'polypeptide(L)'
;MYPSNIKGFKSWISNSLQTQSDTNEPDWEGKENDRSPESVISTHLVHLNRYAKSYAKSAIHGSKFSTQEEFIYLINLKAFGAMTKMELIKKNIQDKPTGMLIIKRLIDLGWIKQKDSNLDKRSKIIRITPMGLEALENQMDKIRIATKVVAGDLSHEEKMTLIHLLGKLEHFHNPIFLQNIDSSELLHTVAKNYLPSNN
;
A
#
# COMPACT_ATOMS: atom_id res chain seq x y z
N MET A 1 9.52 -48.02 7.91
CA MET A 1 9.05 -48.70 6.69
C MET A 1 7.54 -48.50 6.59
N TYR A 2 7.03 -47.97 5.49
CA TYR A 2 5.58 -47.66 5.33
C TYR A 2 4.89 -48.92 4.78
N PRO A 3 3.65 -49.23 5.22
CA PRO A 3 2.90 -50.38 4.67
C PRO A 3 2.60 -50.17 3.17
N SER A 4 2.72 -51.29 2.38
CA SER A 4 2.44 -51.28 0.93
C SER A 4 0.96 -51.25 0.62
N ASN A 5 0.26 -50.21 1.09
CA ASN A 5 -1.17 -49.95 0.85
C ASN A 5 -1.44 -48.44 0.72
N ILE A 6 -2.65 -48.07 0.35
CA ILE A 6 -3.08 -46.66 0.15
C ILE A 6 -2.80 -45.81 1.40
N LYS A 7 -2.97 -46.36 2.60
CA LYS A 7 -2.71 -45.65 3.87
C LYS A 7 -1.21 -45.42 4.07
N GLY A 8 -0.35 -46.40 3.74
CA GLY A 8 1.12 -46.26 3.77
C GLY A 8 1.61 -45.28 2.73
N PHE A 9 1.03 -45.29 1.52
CA PHE A 9 1.34 -44.32 0.47
C PHE A 9 0.98 -42.88 0.86
N LYS A 10 -0.23 -42.66 1.43
CA LYS A 10 -0.63 -41.36 1.98
C LYS A 10 0.32 -40.88 3.08
N SER A 11 0.70 -41.76 4.01
CA SER A 11 1.64 -41.42 5.08
C SER A 11 3.04 -41.12 4.54
N TRP A 12 3.49 -41.84 3.52
CA TRP A 12 4.76 -41.57 2.86
C TRP A 12 4.76 -40.23 2.13
N ILE A 13 3.69 -39.88 1.37
CA ILE A 13 3.53 -38.59 0.73
C ILE A 13 3.50 -37.47 1.79
N SER A 14 2.69 -37.59 2.84
CA SER A 14 2.61 -36.58 3.91
C SER A 14 3.97 -36.34 4.57
N ASN A 15 4.71 -37.39 4.88
CA ASN A 15 6.02 -37.24 5.51
C ASN A 15 7.08 -36.73 4.52
N SER A 16 7.01 -37.12 3.24
CA SER A 16 7.90 -36.59 2.20
C SER A 16 7.64 -35.10 1.94
N LEU A 17 6.39 -34.67 2.01
CA LEU A 17 6.03 -33.24 1.92
C LEU A 17 6.41 -32.47 3.19
N GLN A 18 6.31 -33.09 4.39
CA GLN A 18 6.77 -32.46 5.64
C GLN A 18 8.31 -32.36 5.70
N THR A 19 9.06 -33.35 5.18
CA THR A 19 10.52 -33.26 5.08
C THR A 19 11.00 -32.26 4.03
N GLN A 20 10.14 -31.88 3.07
CA GLN A 20 10.42 -30.79 2.12
C GLN A 20 10.01 -29.41 2.67
N SER A 21 9.20 -29.33 3.73
CA SER A 21 8.77 -28.05 4.31
C SER A 21 9.84 -27.34 5.14
N ASP A 22 10.89 -28.02 5.56
CA ASP A 22 11.99 -27.40 6.33
C ASP A 22 13.10 -26.80 5.44
N THR A 23 13.00 -26.89 4.10
CA THR A 23 14.02 -26.36 3.18
C THR A 23 13.48 -25.39 2.11
N ASN A 24 12.26 -24.90 2.25
CA ASN A 24 11.65 -24.03 1.25
C ASN A 24 11.69 -22.55 1.62
N GLU A 25 12.63 -22.18 2.47
CA GLU A 25 12.93 -20.79 2.73
C GLU A 25 13.57 -20.18 1.49
N PRO A 26 13.03 -19.08 0.93
CA PRO A 26 13.62 -18.45 -0.24
C PRO A 26 15.05 -18.01 0.05
N ASP A 27 15.88 -18.02 -0.97
CA ASP A 27 17.21 -17.44 -0.89
C ASP A 27 17.15 -15.94 -1.10
N TRP A 28 18.04 -15.17 -0.46
CA TRP A 28 18.17 -13.71 -0.64
C TRP A 28 19.61 -13.27 -0.48
N GLU A 29 19.96 -12.18 -1.14
CA GLU A 29 21.28 -11.56 -1.08
C GLU A 29 21.65 -11.17 0.35
N GLY A 30 22.78 -11.65 0.83
CA GLY A 30 23.31 -11.39 2.17
C GLY A 30 22.82 -12.35 3.25
N LYS A 31 22.07 -13.40 2.89
CA LYS A 31 21.61 -14.44 3.84
C LYS A 31 22.80 -15.11 4.52
N GLU A 32 23.86 -15.35 3.78
CA GLU A 32 25.13 -15.91 4.24
C GLU A 32 25.89 -14.99 5.22
N ASN A 33 25.50 -13.71 5.29
CA ASN A 33 26.05 -12.69 6.20
C ASN A 33 25.01 -12.26 7.25
N ASP A 34 24.12 -13.17 7.64
CA ASP A 34 23.09 -12.96 8.68
C ASP A 34 22.09 -11.80 8.40
N ARG A 35 21.88 -11.46 7.12
CA ARG A 35 20.85 -10.48 6.76
C ARG A 35 19.47 -11.05 7.03
N SER A 36 18.71 -10.40 7.94
CA SER A 36 17.41 -10.90 8.37
C SER A 36 16.32 -10.75 7.31
N PRO A 37 15.27 -11.60 7.34
CA PRO A 37 14.10 -11.47 6.47
C PRO A 37 13.43 -10.09 6.53
N GLU A 38 13.36 -9.47 7.73
CA GLU A 38 12.78 -8.14 7.92
C GLU A 38 13.55 -7.06 7.15
N SER A 39 14.89 -7.15 7.14
CA SER A 39 15.75 -6.26 6.36
C SER A 39 15.49 -6.40 4.85
N VAL A 40 15.29 -7.62 4.38
CA VAL A 40 14.98 -7.91 2.97
C VAL A 40 13.60 -7.35 2.60
N ILE A 41 12.58 -7.64 3.40
CA ILE A 41 11.22 -7.14 3.20
C ILE A 41 11.24 -5.60 3.14
N SER A 42 11.88 -4.95 4.12
CA SER A 42 11.99 -3.48 4.14
C SER A 42 12.65 -2.93 2.87
N THR A 43 13.74 -3.55 2.42
CA THR A 43 14.43 -3.16 1.18
C THR A 43 13.53 -3.31 -0.03
N HIS A 44 12.84 -4.45 -0.17
CA HIS A 44 11.94 -4.68 -1.30
C HIS A 44 10.77 -3.70 -1.32
N LEU A 45 10.16 -3.38 -0.19
CA LEU A 45 9.09 -2.38 -0.11
C LEU A 45 9.58 -1.00 -0.59
N VAL A 46 10.79 -0.58 -0.20
CA VAL A 46 11.40 0.68 -0.66
C VAL A 46 11.65 0.64 -2.17
N HIS A 47 12.20 -0.45 -2.71
CA HIS A 47 12.45 -0.59 -4.14
C HIS A 47 11.15 -0.60 -4.95
N LEU A 48 10.15 -1.40 -4.53
CA LEU A 48 8.85 -1.47 -5.19
C LEU A 48 8.12 -0.13 -5.20
N ASN A 49 8.20 0.65 -4.10
CA ASN A 49 7.66 2.01 -4.06
C ASN A 49 8.35 2.93 -5.09
N ARG A 50 9.67 2.83 -5.26
CA ARG A 50 10.42 3.62 -6.26
C ARG A 50 10.03 3.24 -7.68
N TYR A 51 9.93 1.94 -7.99
CA TYR A 51 9.46 1.46 -9.29
C TYR A 51 8.02 1.92 -9.56
N ALA A 52 7.11 1.76 -8.62
CA ALA A 52 5.72 2.21 -8.75
C ALA A 52 5.63 3.71 -9.04
N LYS A 53 6.41 4.54 -8.34
CA LYS A 53 6.51 5.99 -8.60
C LYS A 53 7.01 6.30 -10.01
N SER A 54 8.00 5.54 -10.50
CA SER A 54 8.53 5.72 -11.86
C SER A 54 7.46 5.42 -12.93
N TYR A 55 6.74 4.31 -12.79
CA TYR A 55 5.66 3.95 -13.72
C TYR A 55 4.48 4.92 -13.63
N ALA A 56 4.11 5.35 -12.43
CA ALA A 56 3.08 6.36 -12.24
C ALA A 56 3.44 7.69 -12.91
N LYS A 57 4.71 8.15 -12.76
CA LYS A 57 5.22 9.34 -13.45
C LYS A 57 5.14 9.21 -14.96
N SER A 58 5.46 8.03 -15.51
CA SER A 58 5.30 7.76 -16.93
C SER A 58 3.84 7.81 -17.37
N ALA A 59 2.92 7.24 -16.58
CA ALA A 59 1.50 7.23 -16.89
C ALA A 59 0.88 8.62 -16.99
N ILE A 60 1.36 9.59 -16.20
CA ILE A 60 0.86 10.97 -16.20
C ILE A 60 1.66 11.91 -17.10
N HIS A 61 2.69 11.42 -17.79
CA HIS A 61 3.51 12.24 -18.67
C HIS A 61 2.65 12.92 -19.75
N GLY A 62 2.85 14.21 -19.94
CA GLY A 62 2.10 15.04 -20.87
C GLY A 62 0.68 15.42 -20.41
N SER A 63 0.28 15.05 -19.20
CA SER A 63 -0.98 15.48 -18.58
C SER A 63 -0.79 16.71 -17.69
N LYS A 64 -1.90 17.19 -17.09
CA LYS A 64 -1.86 18.25 -16.09
C LYS A 64 -1.52 17.75 -14.68
N PHE A 65 -1.43 16.44 -14.46
CA PHE A 65 -0.97 15.86 -13.20
C PHE A 65 0.52 16.10 -13.01
N SER A 66 0.92 16.48 -11.81
CA SER A 66 2.32 16.67 -11.44
C SER A 66 2.89 15.48 -10.69
N THR A 67 2.06 14.80 -9.90
CA THR A 67 2.47 13.68 -9.05
C THR A 67 1.40 12.58 -9.05
N GLN A 68 1.80 11.37 -8.65
CA GLN A 68 0.86 10.25 -8.49
C GLN A 68 -0.16 10.53 -7.38
N GLU A 69 0.21 11.25 -6.34
CA GLU A 69 -0.64 11.58 -5.22
C GLU A 69 -1.90 12.33 -5.67
N GLU A 70 -1.78 13.18 -6.68
CA GLU A 70 -2.92 13.94 -7.22
C GLU A 70 -4.01 13.03 -7.79
N PHE A 71 -3.64 12.04 -8.61
CA PHE A 71 -4.66 11.12 -9.13
C PHE A 71 -5.16 10.13 -8.08
N ILE A 72 -4.33 9.71 -7.13
CA ILE A 72 -4.75 8.84 -6.02
C ILE A 72 -5.80 9.56 -5.16
N TYR A 73 -5.62 10.86 -4.87
CA TYR A 73 -6.60 11.67 -4.15
C TYR A 73 -7.93 11.76 -4.90
N LEU A 74 -7.90 11.95 -6.24
CA LEU A 74 -9.11 11.95 -7.05
C LEU A 74 -9.78 10.57 -7.10
N ILE A 75 -9.01 9.47 -7.20
CA ILE A 75 -9.54 8.10 -7.13
C ILE A 75 -10.26 7.87 -5.81
N ASN A 76 -9.67 8.29 -4.68
CA ASN A 76 -10.30 8.17 -3.37
C ASN A 76 -11.61 8.97 -3.28
N LEU A 77 -11.62 10.21 -3.76
CA LEU A 77 -12.84 11.02 -3.79
C LEU A 77 -13.92 10.47 -4.74
N LYS A 78 -13.52 9.84 -5.84
CA LYS A 78 -14.44 9.15 -6.75
C LYS A 78 -15.04 7.90 -6.10
N ALA A 79 -14.22 7.10 -5.43
CA ALA A 79 -14.62 5.82 -4.86
C ALA A 79 -15.44 5.95 -3.56
N PHE A 80 -15.05 6.88 -2.68
CA PHE A 80 -15.62 7.01 -1.34
C PHE A 80 -16.50 8.26 -1.15
N GLY A 81 -16.61 9.11 -2.16
CA GLY A 81 -17.44 10.31 -2.12
C GLY A 81 -16.80 11.49 -1.38
N ALA A 82 -17.65 12.43 -0.98
CA ALA A 82 -17.22 13.64 -0.30
C ALA A 82 -16.76 13.33 1.13
N MET A 83 -15.66 13.95 1.55
CA MET A 83 -15.08 13.77 2.88
C MET A 83 -14.35 15.04 3.32
N THR A 84 -13.93 15.12 4.57
CA THR A 84 -13.09 16.22 5.06
C THR A 84 -11.68 16.15 4.47
N LYS A 85 -10.98 17.30 4.48
CA LYS A 85 -9.56 17.34 4.07
C LYS A 85 -8.71 16.36 4.88
N MET A 86 -8.95 16.29 6.20
CA MET A 86 -8.18 15.42 7.08
C MET A 86 -8.46 13.92 6.85
N GLU A 87 -9.73 13.55 6.58
CA GLU A 87 -10.07 12.18 6.20
C GLU A 87 -9.33 11.75 4.92
N LEU A 88 -9.32 12.61 3.89
CA LEU A 88 -8.62 12.31 2.65
C LEU A 88 -7.11 12.18 2.87
N ILE A 89 -6.50 13.07 3.66
CA ILE A 89 -5.07 13.01 3.99
C ILE A 89 -4.73 11.72 4.73
N LYS A 90 -5.49 11.38 5.78
CA LYS A 90 -5.30 10.15 6.56
C LYS A 90 -5.50 8.88 5.73
N LYS A 91 -6.50 8.89 4.84
CA LYS A 91 -6.77 7.77 3.92
C LYS A 91 -5.61 7.49 2.96
N ASN A 92 -4.79 8.49 2.68
CA ASN A 92 -3.61 8.37 1.83
C ASN A 92 -2.30 8.21 2.63
N ILE A 93 -2.38 7.99 3.95
CA ILE A 93 -1.21 7.83 4.83
C ILE A 93 -0.20 8.98 4.66
N GLN A 94 -0.73 10.20 4.47
CA GLN A 94 0.10 11.40 4.25
C GLN A 94 0.20 12.23 5.53
N ASP A 95 1.31 12.94 5.68
CA ASP A 95 1.43 14.02 6.64
C ASP A 95 0.53 15.21 6.24
N LYS A 96 0.09 15.96 7.26
CA LYS A 96 -0.85 17.06 7.06
C LYS A 96 -0.31 18.16 6.13
N PRO A 97 0.94 18.67 6.25
CA PRO A 97 1.48 19.68 5.35
C PRO A 97 1.46 19.23 3.88
N THR A 98 2.01 18.06 3.58
CA THR A 98 2.05 17.50 2.22
C THR A 98 0.64 17.31 1.66
N GLY A 99 -0.27 16.69 2.43
CA GLY A 99 -1.64 16.47 2.00
C GLY A 99 -2.39 17.77 1.73
N MET A 100 -2.18 18.81 2.53
CA MET A 100 -2.78 20.13 2.29
C MET A 100 -2.26 20.81 1.02
N LEU A 101 -0.98 20.63 0.66
CA LEU A 101 -0.43 21.13 -0.61
C LEU A 101 -1.07 20.46 -1.81
N ILE A 102 -1.23 19.13 -1.77
CA ILE A 102 -1.91 18.35 -2.81
C ILE A 102 -3.35 18.85 -2.98
N ILE A 103 -4.10 18.95 -1.88
CA ILE A 103 -5.48 19.41 -1.89
C ILE A 103 -5.59 20.85 -2.46
N LYS A 104 -4.70 21.75 -2.03
CA LYS A 104 -4.65 23.11 -2.57
C LYS A 104 -4.49 23.11 -4.08
N ARG A 105 -3.52 22.36 -4.60
CA ARG A 105 -3.29 22.26 -6.04
C ARG A 105 -4.50 21.69 -6.79
N LEU A 106 -5.16 20.67 -6.26
CA LEU A 106 -6.38 20.12 -6.87
C LEU A 106 -7.54 21.10 -6.88
N ILE A 107 -7.63 21.98 -5.87
CA ILE A 107 -8.60 23.11 -5.84
C ILE A 107 -8.24 24.14 -6.89
N ASP A 108 -6.97 24.55 -6.96
CA ASP A 108 -6.47 25.56 -7.92
C ASP A 108 -6.67 25.10 -9.38
N LEU A 109 -6.60 23.79 -9.65
CA LEU A 109 -6.93 23.17 -10.94
C LEU A 109 -8.45 23.06 -11.21
N GLY A 110 -9.29 23.35 -10.21
CA GLY A 110 -10.74 23.17 -10.30
C GLY A 110 -11.19 21.71 -10.31
N TRP A 111 -10.32 20.76 -9.98
CA TRP A 111 -10.62 19.33 -9.98
C TRP A 111 -11.35 18.85 -8.74
N ILE A 112 -11.21 19.57 -7.66
CA ILE A 112 -12.00 19.40 -6.45
C ILE A 112 -12.60 20.74 -6.00
N LYS A 113 -13.73 20.68 -5.31
CA LYS A 113 -14.36 21.83 -4.68
C LYS A 113 -14.58 21.57 -3.19
N GLN A 114 -14.54 22.64 -2.42
CA GLN A 114 -14.78 22.59 -0.98
C GLN A 114 -16.04 23.35 -0.60
N LYS A 115 -16.71 22.88 0.45
CA LYS A 115 -17.82 23.54 1.12
C LYS A 115 -17.62 23.48 2.62
N ASP A 116 -18.27 24.38 3.36
CA ASP A 116 -18.34 24.28 4.81
C ASP A 116 -19.09 23.01 5.21
N SER A 117 -18.61 22.35 6.24
CA SER A 117 -19.32 21.23 6.84
C SER A 117 -20.55 21.73 7.60
N ASN A 118 -21.69 21.05 7.41
CA ASN A 118 -22.88 21.32 8.17
C ASN A 118 -22.79 20.82 9.62
N LEU A 119 -21.88 19.87 9.89
CA LEU A 119 -21.68 19.23 11.20
C LEU A 119 -20.64 19.97 12.05
N ASP A 120 -19.60 20.51 11.41
CA ASP A 120 -18.55 21.28 12.05
C ASP A 120 -18.10 22.41 11.12
N LYS A 121 -18.44 23.65 11.47
CA LYS A 121 -18.10 24.86 10.70
C LYS A 121 -16.58 25.09 10.57
N ARG A 122 -15.74 24.43 11.40
CA ARG A 122 -14.28 24.52 11.32
C ARG A 122 -13.70 23.58 10.27
N SER A 123 -14.46 22.58 9.83
CA SER A 123 -14.03 21.62 8.83
C SER A 123 -14.59 21.94 7.45
N LYS A 124 -13.81 21.63 6.41
CA LYS A 124 -14.21 21.77 5.01
C LYS A 124 -14.40 20.39 4.41
N ILE A 125 -15.57 20.17 3.82
CA ILE A 125 -15.87 18.98 3.02
C ILE A 125 -15.39 19.23 1.59
N ILE A 126 -14.65 18.32 1.04
CA ILE A 126 -14.16 18.33 -0.34
C ILE A 126 -14.83 17.23 -1.16
N ARG A 127 -15.02 17.52 -2.44
CA ARG A 127 -15.55 16.55 -3.43
C ARG A 127 -14.91 16.77 -4.78
N ILE A 128 -14.81 15.72 -5.56
CA ILE A 128 -14.39 15.78 -6.96
C ILE A 128 -15.43 16.56 -7.79
N THR A 129 -14.95 17.31 -8.77
CA THR A 129 -15.79 18.03 -9.74
C THR A 129 -15.93 17.22 -11.05
N PRO A 130 -16.88 17.59 -11.95
CA PRO A 130 -16.92 17.01 -13.29
C PRO A 130 -15.60 17.15 -14.05
N MET A 131 -14.92 18.31 -13.94
CA MET A 131 -13.61 18.56 -14.54
C MET A 131 -12.54 17.64 -13.94
N GLY A 132 -12.55 17.38 -12.63
CA GLY A 132 -11.64 16.45 -11.97
C GLY A 132 -11.89 15.01 -12.37
N LEU A 133 -13.16 14.61 -12.55
CA LEU A 133 -13.53 13.30 -13.08
C LEU A 133 -13.01 13.12 -14.52
N GLU A 134 -13.24 14.10 -15.39
CA GLU A 134 -12.74 14.07 -16.76
C GLU A 134 -11.21 13.98 -16.82
N ALA A 135 -10.50 14.81 -16.03
CA ALA A 135 -9.05 14.76 -15.95
C ALA A 135 -8.54 13.39 -15.49
N LEU A 136 -9.21 12.76 -14.52
CA LEU A 136 -8.87 11.42 -14.05
C LEU A 136 -9.14 10.37 -15.12
N GLU A 137 -10.34 10.35 -15.73
CA GLU A 137 -10.73 9.35 -16.75
C GLU A 137 -9.79 9.37 -17.95
N ASN A 138 -9.36 10.55 -18.40
CA ASN A 138 -8.41 10.70 -19.50
C ASN A 138 -7.04 10.05 -19.25
N GLN A 139 -6.70 9.74 -17.98
CA GLN A 139 -5.44 9.06 -17.63
C GLN A 139 -5.64 7.62 -17.14
N MET A 140 -6.88 7.19 -16.90
CA MET A 140 -7.15 5.91 -16.23
C MET A 140 -6.57 4.71 -16.98
N ASP A 141 -6.55 4.70 -18.29
CA ASP A 141 -6.00 3.56 -19.03
C ASP A 141 -4.49 3.45 -18.85
N LYS A 142 -3.76 4.57 -18.88
CA LYS A 142 -2.32 4.61 -18.60
C LYS A 142 -2.03 4.25 -17.14
N ILE A 143 -2.85 4.73 -16.20
CA ILE A 143 -2.73 4.39 -14.77
C ILE A 143 -2.94 2.88 -14.57
N ARG A 144 -3.96 2.28 -15.21
CA ARG A 144 -4.19 0.83 -15.15
C ARG A 144 -3.04 0.02 -15.74
N ILE A 145 -2.42 0.49 -16.83
CA ILE A 145 -1.22 -0.14 -17.37
C ILE A 145 -0.08 -0.07 -16.34
N ALA A 146 0.17 1.09 -15.74
CA ALA A 146 1.21 1.26 -14.72
C ALA A 146 0.99 0.31 -13.53
N THR A 147 -0.25 0.15 -13.05
CA THR A 147 -0.55 -0.79 -11.95
C THR A 147 -0.33 -2.25 -12.35
N LYS A 148 -0.62 -2.63 -13.60
CA LYS A 148 -0.30 -3.97 -14.11
C LYS A 148 1.21 -4.21 -14.15
N VAL A 149 1.99 -3.21 -14.59
CA VAL A 149 3.46 -3.30 -14.62
C VAL A 149 4.03 -3.43 -13.21
N VAL A 150 3.48 -2.71 -12.22
CA VAL A 150 3.90 -2.86 -10.80
C VAL A 150 3.65 -4.27 -10.27
N ALA A 151 2.54 -4.90 -10.67
CA ALA A 151 2.25 -6.28 -10.28
C ALA A 151 3.12 -7.32 -11.02
N GLY A 152 3.81 -6.89 -12.09
CA GLY A 152 4.76 -7.72 -12.83
C GLY A 152 4.14 -8.98 -13.43
N ASP A 153 4.92 -10.05 -13.41
CA ASP A 153 4.61 -11.37 -13.95
C ASP A 153 3.99 -12.33 -12.92
N LEU A 154 3.63 -11.82 -11.73
CA LEU A 154 2.95 -12.64 -10.73
C LEU A 154 1.70 -13.30 -11.30
N SER A 155 1.55 -14.60 -11.05
CA SER A 155 0.30 -15.33 -11.32
C SER A 155 -0.87 -14.78 -10.50
N HIS A 156 -2.08 -15.22 -10.81
CA HIS A 156 -3.25 -14.81 -10.01
C HIS A 156 -3.13 -15.23 -8.54
N GLU A 157 -2.67 -16.46 -8.27
CA GLU A 157 -2.50 -17.00 -6.92
C GLU A 157 -1.46 -16.23 -6.11
N GLU A 158 -0.31 -15.93 -6.73
CA GLU A 158 0.74 -15.10 -6.10
C GLU A 158 0.25 -13.67 -5.81
N LYS A 159 -0.54 -13.07 -6.72
CA LYS A 159 -1.18 -11.78 -6.46
C LYS A 159 -2.11 -11.82 -5.26
N MET A 160 -2.94 -12.88 -5.13
CA MET A 160 -3.85 -13.02 -3.98
C MET A 160 -3.07 -13.20 -2.67
N THR A 161 -2.00 -13.99 -2.70
CA THR A 161 -1.10 -14.17 -1.55
C THR A 161 -0.44 -12.86 -1.14
N LEU A 162 0.11 -12.12 -2.11
CA LEU A 162 0.75 -10.83 -1.86
C LEU A 162 -0.24 -9.80 -1.30
N ILE A 163 -1.46 -9.70 -1.85
CA ILE A 163 -2.53 -8.84 -1.34
C ILE A 163 -2.85 -9.17 0.12
N HIS A 164 -2.95 -10.46 0.45
CA HIS A 164 -3.19 -10.90 1.82
C HIS A 164 -2.07 -10.45 2.76
N LEU A 165 -0.80 -10.65 2.38
CA LEU A 165 0.36 -10.27 3.20
C LEU A 165 0.47 -8.75 3.37
N LEU A 166 0.31 -7.99 2.29
CA LEU A 166 0.29 -6.52 2.34
C LEU A 166 -0.86 -6.00 3.20
N GLY A 167 -2.05 -6.61 3.11
CA GLY A 167 -3.20 -6.28 3.95
C GLY A 167 -2.92 -6.51 5.45
N LYS A 168 -2.18 -7.58 5.81
CA LYS A 168 -1.73 -7.80 7.20
C LYS A 168 -0.81 -6.67 7.67
N LEU A 169 0.15 -6.26 6.84
CA LEU A 169 1.05 -5.16 7.18
C LEU A 169 0.29 -3.83 7.33
N GLU A 170 -0.63 -3.55 6.42
CA GLU A 170 -1.48 -2.35 6.52
C GLU A 170 -2.33 -2.35 7.79
N HIS A 171 -2.93 -3.49 8.14
CA HIS A 171 -3.71 -3.64 9.37
C HIS A 171 -2.85 -3.42 10.63
N PHE A 172 -1.59 -3.84 10.62
CA PHE A 172 -0.64 -3.59 11.70
C PHE A 172 -0.26 -2.10 11.80
N HIS A 173 0.09 -1.47 10.68
CA HIS A 173 0.65 -0.10 10.68
C HIS A 173 -0.40 1.01 10.79
N ASN A 174 -1.61 0.82 10.22
CA ASN A 174 -2.61 1.88 10.16
C ASN A 174 -3.05 2.41 11.54
N PRO A 175 -3.35 1.57 12.56
CA PRO A 175 -3.65 2.06 13.90
C PRO A 175 -2.51 2.86 14.54
N ILE A 176 -1.25 2.48 14.26
CA ILE A 176 -0.06 3.20 14.75
C ILE A 176 0.02 4.59 14.11
N PHE A 177 -0.14 4.65 12.80
CA PHE A 177 -0.15 5.91 12.04
C PHE A 177 -1.23 6.88 12.55
N LEU A 178 -2.43 6.38 12.87
CA LEU A 178 -3.54 7.20 13.35
C LEU A 178 -3.31 7.83 14.73
N GLN A 179 -2.37 7.31 15.53
CA GLN A 179 -2.02 7.88 16.84
C GLN A 179 -1.21 9.18 16.72
N ASN A 180 -0.65 9.48 15.56
CA ASN A 180 0.20 10.65 15.31
C ASN A 180 1.33 10.79 16.36
N ILE A 181 1.99 9.67 16.72
CA ILE A 181 3.11 9.64 17.65
C ILE A 181 4.25 10.47 17.06
N ASP A 182 4.90 11.29 17.88
CA ASP A 182 6.06 12.06 17.46
C ASP A 182 7.17 11.14 16.94
N SER A 183 7.87 11.58 15.89
CA SER A 183 8.92 10.78 15.26
C SER A 183 10.06 10.40 16.20
N SER A 184 10.35 11.21 17.22
CA SER A 184 11.36 10.92 18.23
C SER A 184 10.98 9.75 19.14
N GLU A 185 9.68 9.52 19.35
CA GLU A 185 9.14 8.48 20.25
C GLU A 185 8.59 7.27 19.49
N LEU A 186 8.37 7.42 18.16
CA LEU A 186 7.66 6.44 17.36
C LEU A 186 8.29 5.05 17.43
N LEU A 187 9.59 4.93 17.16
CA LEU A 187 10.26 3.63 17.10
C LEU A 187 10.26 2.94 18.47
N HIS A 188 10.55 3.68 19.53
CA HIS A 188 10.55 3.14 20.90
C HIS A 188 9.16 2.66 21.32
N THR A 189 8.13 3.48 21.07
CA THR A 189 6.74 3.17 21.42
C THR A 189 6.24 1.94 20.66
N VAL A 190 6.53 1.87 19.36
CA VAL A 190 6.10 0.74 18.52
C VAL A 190 6.82 -0.55 18.91
N ALA A 191 8.14 -0.49 19.11
CA ALA A 191 8.89 -1.67 19.51
C ALA A 191 8.39 -2.24 20.84
N LYS A 192 8.10 -1.37 21.82
CA LYS A 192 7.62 -1.76 23.15
C LYS A 192 6.21 -2.35 23.15
N ASN A 193 5.29 -1.75 22.35
CA ASN A 193 3.85 -2.01 22.48
C ASN A 193 3.29 -2.97 21.42
N TYR A 194 3.99 -3.16 20.29
CA TYR A 194 3.44 -3.86 19.12
C TYR A 194 4.33 -4.99 18.63
N LEU A 195 5.63 -5.00 18.92
CA LEU A 195 6.48 -6.14 18.56
C LEU A 195 6.40 -7.22 19.64
N PRO A 196 6.44 -8.52 19.26
CA PRO A 196 6.50 -9.60 20.20
C PRO A 196 7.76 -9.44 21.07
N SER A 197 7.61 -9.59 22.38
CA SER A 197 8.76 -9.66 23.29
C SER A 197 9.64 -10.84 22.85
N ASN A 198 10.89 -10.58 22.48
CA ASN A 198 11.86 -11.66 22.28
C ASN A 198 12.03 -12.38 23.62
N ASN A 199 11.33 -13.50 23.79
CA ASN A 199 11.63 -14.47 24.84
C ASN A 199 12.77 -15.36 24.40
#